data_d32bf3adc9ca8009b488ffd493fc97ea
#
_entry.id   d32bf3adc9ca8009b488ffd493fc97ea
#
_cell.length_a   1.000
_cell.length_b   1.000
_cell.length_c   1.000
_cell.angle_alpha   90.00
_cell.angle_beta   90.00
_cell.angle_gamma   90.00
#
_symmetry.space_group_name_H-M   'P 1'
#
loop_
_entity.id
_entity.type
_entity.pdbx_description
1 polymer ?
#
loop_
_entity_poly.entity_id
_entity_poly.type
_entity_poly.pdbx_seq_one_letter_code
_entity_poly.pdbx_strand_id
1 'polypeptide(L)'
;MTLLNSNQKMHTCFKRSVYLFPKHEKIIGSWAILIKCRNNPSRLNYMLEIKNLFVEVRGKSILKSVNLTIGSGEVHALLGPNASGKSTLAYTIMGFPECKVTHGEILFKGKDITHLPIEERAKLGVALAFQNPPAVKGVKLSNLLKRISRQPIDLKDFPLDHSLLEREVNVGFSGGERKLCEMTQIVSLNPAFVIFDEIDAGLDIMNLEELTRIIQDNLINNDTSLLLITHRGNMLQFLEPNVAHVMLNGEIVCSSRDWRKPWKTILRFGYEKCRECKERELPSD
;
A
#
# COMPACT_ATOMS: atom_id res chain seq x y z
N MET A 1 -21.49 -18.27 -46.79
CA MET A 1 -20.25 -17.78 -47.40
C MET A 1 -19.96 -16.46 -46.69
N THR A 2 -18.96 -16.24 -45.86
CA THR A 2 -17.68 -16.89 -45.63
C THR A 2 -17.24 -16.52 -44.20
N LEU A 3 -16.80 -17.47 -43.42
CA LEU A 3 -16.05 -17.38 -42.17
C LEU A 3 -14.67 -16.76 -42.44
N LEU A 4 -14.21 -15.86 -41.59
CA LEU A 4 -12.79 -15.44 -41.40
C LEU A 4 -12.80 -14.50 -40.19
N ASN A 5 -12.10 -14.66 -39.18
CA ASN A 5 -10.96 -15.25 -38.59
C ASN A 5 -10.67 -14.46 -37.29
N SER A 6 -10.96 -15.04 -36.17
CA SER A 6 -10.57 -14.60 -34.84
C SER A 6 -9.15 -15.08 -34.50
N ASN A 7 -8.10 -14.51 -35.12
CA ASN A 7 -6.72 -14.88 -34.82
C ASN A 7 -5.73 -13.75 -35.14
N GLN A 8 -5.90 -12.58 -34.49
CA GLN A 8 -4.89 -11.50 -34.57
C GLN A 8 -4.92 -10.59 -33.33
N LYS A 9 -4.74 -11.15 -32.14
CA LYS A 9 -4.39 -10.35 -30.94
C LYS A 9 -3.62 -11.17 -29.89
N MET A 10 -2.60 -11.92 -30.32
CA MET A 10 -1.69 -12.60 -29.40
C MET A 10 -0.23 -12.61 -29.93
N HIS A 11 0.27 -11.48 -30.45
CA HIS A 11 1.65 -11.41 -30.93
C HIS A 11 2.31 -10.05 -30.65
N THR A 12 2.40 -9.66 -29.37
CA THR A 12 3.26 -8.53 -29.01
C THR A 12 3.80 -8.61 -27.57
N CYS A 13 4.21 -9.80 -27.12
CA CYS A 13 4.89 -9.90 -25.83
C CYS A 13 6.00 -10.95 -25.78
N PHE A 14 6.73 -11.13 -26.93
CA PHE A 14 7.90 -12.02 -26.94
C PHE A 14 8.96 -11.50 -27.93
N LYS A 15 9.69 -10.47 -27.52
CA LYS A 15 11.00 -10.15 -28.12
C LYS A 15 11.89 -9.52 -27.06
N ARG A 16 12.66 -10.37 -26.34
CA ARG A 16 14.06 -10.09 -25.97
C ARG A 16 14.73 -11.30 -25.33
N SER A 17 15.78 -11.73 -26.01
CA SER A 17 16.95 -12.49 -25.52
C SER A 17 16.75 -14.00 -25.30
N VAL A 18 16.80 -14.74 -26.40
CA VAL A 18 17.29 -16.13 -26.41
C VAL A 18 18.77 -16.07 -26.70
N TYR A 19 19.61 -16.35 -25.70
CA TYR A 19 21.00 -16.77 -25.93
C TYR A 19 21.03 -18.29 -26.04
N LEU A 20 21.35 -18.78 -27.24
CA LEU A 20 21.61 -20.17 -27.54
C LEU A 20 22.98 -20.58 -26.99
N PHE A 21 23.02 -21.58 -26.12
CA PHE A 21 24.21 -22.41 -25.87
C PHE A 21 23.89 -23.86 -26.21
N PRO A 22 24.81 -24.56 -26.93
CA PRO A 22 24.57 -25.90 -27.46
C PRO A 22 25.03 -26.99 -26.49
N LYS A 23 24.28 -28.13 -26.55
CA LYS A 23 24.61 -29.48 -26.09
C LYS A 23 24.82 -29.71 -24.59
N HIS A 24 23.76 -30.24 -23.96
CA HIS A 24 23.86 -31.46 -23.14
C HIS A 24 22.45 -31.96 -22.81
N GLU A 25 22.06 -33.05 -23.48
CA GLU A 25 20.82 -33.82 -23.23
C GLU A 25 20.97 -34.59 -21.91
N LYS A 26 20.58 -34.00 -20.77
CA LYS A 26 20.23 -34.74 -19.52
C LYS A 26 19.63 -33.83 -18.43
N ILE A 27 19.13 -32.63 -18.74
CA ILE A 27 18.55 -31.69 -17.75
C ILE A 27 17.03 -31.46 -18.00
N ILE A 28 16.38 -32.25 -18.83
CA ILE A 28 14.94 -32.03 -19.17
C ILE A 28 14.00 -32.39 -18.01
N GLY A 29 14.40 -33.25 -17.10
CA GLY A 29 13.56 -33.65 -15.96
C GLY A 29 13.39 -32.59 -14.86
N SER A 30 14.42 -31.75 -14.65
CA SER A 30 14.43 -30.77 -13.55
C SER A 30 13.73 -29.47 -13.92
N TRP A 31 13.76 -29.08 -15.20
CA TRP A 31 13.10 -27.85 -15.71
C TRP A 31 11.60 -27.99 -15.85
N ALA A 32 11.11 -29.20 -16.16
CA ALA A 32 9.67 -29.47 -16.22
C ALA A 32 9.00 -29.35 -14.84
N ILE A 33 9.72 -29.59 -13.74
CA ILE A 33 9.23 -29.41 -12.37
C ILE A 33 9.23 -27.93 -12.01
N LEU A 34 10.24 -27.15 -12.42
CA LEU A 34 10.30 -25.70 -12.18
C LEU A 34 9.25 -24.92 -12.99
N ILE A 35 8.94 -25.35 -14.22
CA ILE A 35 7.86 -24.75 -15.04
C ILE A 35 6.48 -25.12 -14.52
N LYS A 36 6.30 -26.35 -13.97
CA LYS A 36 5.04 -26.76 -13.34
C LYS A 36 4.76 -26.03 -12.03
N CYS A 37 5.78 -25.57 -11.31
CA CYS A 37 5.59 -24.70 -10.13
C CYS A 37 5.31 -23.24 -10.46
N ARG A 38 5.56 -22.79 -11.72
CA ARG A 38 5.26 -21.41 -12.16
C ARG A 38 3.87 -21.22 -12.76
N ASN A 39 3.19 -22.29 -13.14
CA ASN A 39 1.86 -22.26 -13.77
C ASN A 39 0.79 -22.89 -12.88
N ASN A 40 0.73 -22.47 -11.60
CA ASN A 40 -0.47 -22.68 -10.81
C ASN A 40 -1.32 -21.38 -10.98
N PRO A 41 -2.40 -21.39 -11.78
CA PRO A 41 -3.21 -20.19 -12.05
C PRO A 41 -3.98 -19.70 -10.81
N SER A 42 -3.83 -20.34 -9.66
CA SER A 42 -4.49 -19.99 -8.40
C SER A 42 -3.60 -19.24 -7.38
N ARG A 43 -2.37 -18.85 -7.69
CA ARG A 43 -1.67 -17.82 -6.91
C ARG A 43 -1.97 -16.46 -7.52
N LEU A 44 -3.11 -15.89 -7.15
CA LEU A 44 -3.34 -14.45 -7.21
C LEU A 44 -2.08 -13.77 -6.67
N ASN A 45 -1.54 -12.82 -7.43
CA ASN A 45 -0.28 -12.16 -7.10
C ASN A 45 -0.53 -11.09 -6.04
N TYR A 46 -0.85 -11.53 -4.81
CA TYR A 46 -1.13 -10.62 -3.71
C TYR A 46 0.15 -9.90 -3.26
N MET A 47 0.04 -8.58 -3.12
CA MET A 47 1.08 -7.76 -2.51
C MET A 47 1.10 -7.96 -1.00
N LEU A 48 -0.08 -7.89 -0.37
CA LEU A 48 -0.28 -8.08 1.06
C LEU A 48 -1.48 -9.02 1.30
N GLU A 49 -1.30 -10.00 2.17
CA GLU A 49 -2.38 -10.88 2.62
C GLU A 49 -2.33 -11.00 4.15
N ILE A 50 -3.42 -10.67 4.80
CA ILE A 50 -3.60 -10.75 6.25
C ILE A 50 -4.69 -11.76 6.54
N LYS A 51 -4.39 -12.75 7.38
CA LYS A 51 -5.29 -13.85 7.71
C LYS A 51 -5.54 -13.92 9.20
N ASN A 52 -6.81 -13.78 9.57
CA ASN A 52 -7.30 -13.98 10.93
C ASN A 52 -6.44 -13.29 12.00
N LEU A 53 -6.09 -12.01 11.77
CA LEU A 53 -5.14 -11.27 12.55
C LEU A 53 -5.76 -10.71 13.82
N PHE A 54 -5.18 -11.04 14.97
CA PHE A 54 -5.49 -10.47 16.28
C PHE A 54 -4.28 -9.74 16.82
N VAL A 55 -4.53 -8.54 17.36
CA VAL A 55 -3.45 -7.67 17.86
C VAL A 55 -3.82 -7.05 19.19
N GLU A 56 -2.88 -7.09 20.11
CA GLU A 56 -2.94 -6.39 21.37
C GLU A 56 -1.97 -5.21 21.41
N VAL A 57 -2.43 -4.11 22.03
CA VAL A 57 -1.61 -2.93 22.33
C VAL A 57 -1.75 -2.65 23.82
N ARG A 58 -0.62 -2.67 24.54
CA ARG A 58 -0.59 -2.47 26.02
C ARG A 58 -1.57 -3.36 26.77
N GLY A 59 -1.68 -4.63 26.37
CA GLY A 59 -2.55 -5.63 26.99
C GLY A 59 -4.05 -5.50 26.66
N LYS A 60 -4.41 -4.60 25.74
CA LYS A 60 -5.81 -4.47 25.25
C LYS A 60 -5.90 -5.04 23.86
N SER A 61 -6.87 -5.93 23.61
CA SER A 61 -7.18 -6.43 22.28
C SER A 61 -7.79 -5.31 21.42
N ILE A 62 -7.08 -4.94 20.34
CA ILE A 62 -7.49 -3.85 19.44
C ILE A 62 -7.98 -4.41 18.12
N LEU A 63 -7.24 -5.35 17.49
CA LEU A 63 -7.68 -6.00 16.25
C LEU A 63 -8.21 -7.39 16.55
N LYS A 64 -9.30 -7.75 15.86
CA LYS A 64 -10.06 -8.97 16.10
C LYS A 64 -10.39 -9.65 14.78
N SER A 65 -9.67 -10.73 14.47
CA SER A 65 -9.89 -11.54 13.26
C SER A 65 -9.89 -10.71 11.96
N VAL A 66 -8.92 -9.81 11.82
CA VAL A 66 -8.81 -9.00 10.59
C VAL A 66 -8.34 -9.86 9.44
N ASN A 67 -9.09 -9.82 8.34
CA ASN A 67 -8.73 -10.40 7.06
C ASN A 67 -8.67 -9.29 6.02
N LEU A 68 -7.56 -9.19 5.28
CA LEU A 68 -7.35 -8.17 4.25
C LEU A 68 -6.42 -8.70 3.18
N THR A 69 -6.80 -8.52 1.93
CA THR A 69 -5.97 -8.90 0.79
C THR A 69 -5.85 -7.70 -0.15
N ILE A 70 -4.63 -7.38 -0.55
CA ILE A 70 -4.32 -6.29 -1.50
C ILE A 70 -3.51 -6.88 -2.65
N GLY A 71 -4.00 -6.72 -3.87
CA GLY A 71 -3.30 -7.14 -5.08
C GLY A 71 -2.11 -6.25 -5.41
N SER A 72 -1.24 -6.73 -6.31
CA SER A 72 -0.13 -5.93 -6.82
C SER A 72 -0.65 -4.77 -7.66
N GLY A 73 -0.17 -3.54 -7.39
CA GLY A 73 -0.61 -2.32 -8.07
C GLY A 73 -2.01 -1.83 -7.67
N GLU A 74 -2.70 -2.48 -6.71
CA GLU A 74 -4.02 -2.03 -6.27
C GLU A 74 -3.93 -0.92 -5.21
N VAL A 75 -4.89 0.00 -5.28
CA VAL A 75 -5.13 1.05 -4.29
C VAL A 75 -6.34 0.66 -3.46
N HIS A 76 -6.14 0.40 -2.18
CA HIS A 76 -7.21 0.09 -1.24
C HIS A 76 -7.43 1.24 -0.25
N ALA A 77 -8.68 1.50 0.09
CA ALA A 77 -9.05 2.45 1.13
C ALA A 77 -9.54 1.73 2.39
N LEU A 78 -9.11 2.18 3.56
CA LEU A 78 -9.60 1.70 4.85
C LEU A 78 -10.30 2.85 5.59
N LEU A 79 -11.62 2.76 5.66
CA LEU A 79 -12.51 3.74 6.27
C LEU A 79 -12.91 3.26 7.67
N GLY A 80 -13.22 4.20 8.55
CA GLY A 80 -13.73 3.87 9.88
C GLY A 80 -13.64 5.06 10.83
N PRO A 81 -14.41 5.07 11.91
CA PRO A 81 -14.35 6.11 12.91
C PRO A 81 -13.00 6.13 13.65
N ASN A 82 -12.74 7.18 14.43
CA ASN A 82 -11.58 7.23 15.29
C ASN A 82 -11.62 6.05 16.28
N ALA A 83 -10.43 5.56 16.64
CA ALA A 83 -10.27 4.40 17.52
C ALA A 83 -10.87 3.07 17.01
N SER A 84 -11.20 2.94 15.72
CA SER A 84 -11.68 1.66 15.16
C SER A 84 -10.56 0.62 14.94
N GLY A 85 -9.27 1.01 15.03
CA GLY A 85 -8.12 0.11 14.86
C GLY A 85 -7.29 0.34 13.60
N LYS A 86 -7.63 1.34 12.75
CA LYS A 86 -6.96 1.59 11.45
C LYS A 86 -5.45 1.82 11.58
N SER A 87 -5.03 2.77 12.43
CA SER A 87 -3.61 3.05 12.67
C SER A 87 -2.90 1.88 13.36
N THR A 88 -3.63 1.12 14.22
CA THR A 88 -3.08 -0.12 14.79
C THR A 88 -2.78 -1.14 13.71
N LEU A 89 -3.67 -1.29 12.71
CA LEU A 89 -3.42 -2.16 11.57
C LEU A 89 -2.19 -1.70 10.77
N ALA A 90 -2.10 -0.38 10.47
CA ALA A 90 -0.94 0.20 9.79
C ALA A 90 0.38 -0.09 10.52
N TYR A 91 0.41 0.16 11.82
CA TYR A 91 1.59 -0.07 12.65
C TYR A 91 1.94 -1.55 12.79
N THR A 92 0.92 -2.42 12.85
CA THR A 92 1.13 -3.88 12.85
C THR A 92 1.74 -4.36 11.53
N ILE A 93 1.23 -3.89 10.38
CA ILE A 93 1.80 -4.21 9.07
C ILE A 93 3.25 -3.70 8.96
N MET A 94 3.56 -2.54 9.52
CA MET A 94 4.92 -2.00 9.53
C MET A 94 5.84 -2.69 10.55
N GLY A 95 5.29 -3.40 11.55
CA GLY A 95 6.06 -4.16 12.53
C GLY A 95 6.47 -3.38 13.79
N PHE A 96 5.65 -2.41 14.21
CA PHE A 96 5.88 -1.67 15.44
C PHE A 96 5.79 -2.59 16.67
N PRO A 97 6.76 -2.56 17.58
CA PRO A 97 6.85 -3.51 18.70
C PRO A 97 5.71 -3.37 19.73
N GLU A 98 5.04 -2.21 19.77
CA GLU A 98 3.87 -1.98 20.62
C GLU A 98 2.63 -2.77 20.17
N CYS A 99 2.60 -3.17 18.88
CA CYS A 99 1.53 -3.93 18.28
C CYS A 99 1.84 -5.42 18.33
N LYS A 100 1.41 -6.10 19.40
CA LYS A 100 1.69 -7.52 19.60
C LYS A 100 0.69 -8.38 18.85
N VAL A 101 1.13 -9.08 17.81
CA VAL A 101 0.32 -10.11 17.13
C VAL A 101 0.16 -11.30 18.08
N THR A 102 -1.08 -11.64 18.41
CA THR A 102 -1.43 -12.77 19.29
C THR A 102 -1.92 -13.98 18.50
N HIS A 103 -2.48 -13.74 17.31
CA HIS A 103 -2.93 -14.81 16.40
C HIS A 103 -2.99 -14.29 14.95
N GLY A 104 -2.93 -15.22 13.99
CA GLY A 104 -2.98 -14.91 12.55
C GLY A 104 -1.62 -14.68 11.92
N GLU A 105 -1.62 -14.33 10.64
CA GLU A 105 -0.40 -14.14 9.85
C GLU A 105 -0.50 -12.94 8.92
N ILE A 106 0.65 -12.36 8.59
CA ILE A 106 0.81 -11.29 7.61
C ILE A 106 1.80 -11.76 6.56
N LEU A 107 1.33 -11.93 5.33
CA LEU A 107 2.16 -12.34 4.19
C LEU A 107 2.38 -11.12 3.28
N PHE A 108 3.62 -10.84 2.93
CA PHE A 108 4.01 -9.82 1.97
C PHE A 108 4.72 -10.44 0.79
N LYS A 109 4.14 -10.34 -0.41
CA LYS A 109 4.61 -11.05 -1.62
C LYS A 109 4.78 -12.56 -1.37
N GLY A 110 3.86 -13.14 -0.59
CA GLY A 110 3.87 -14.56 -0.22
C GLY A 110 4.89 -14.94 0.85
N LYS A 111 5.67 -14.01 1.39
CA LYS A 111 6.61 -14.23 2.50
C LYS A 111 5.95 -13.83 3.81
N ASP A 112 6.01 -14.70 4.82
CA ASP A 112 5.57 -14.37 6.16
C ASP A 112 6.47 -13.29 6.78
N ILE A 113 5.85 -12.17 7.15
CA ILE A 113 6.49 -11.03 7.79
C ILE A 113 5.97 -10.77 9.20
N THR A 114 5.11 -11.65 9.73
CA THR A 114 4.35 -11.45 10.98
C THR A 114 5.23 -11.02 12.15
N HIS A 115 6.43 -11.62 12.26
CA HIS A 115 7.34 -11.34 13.35
C HIS A 115 8.65 -10.65 12.91
N LEU A 116 8.72 -10.17 11.66
CA LEU A 116 9.88 -9.41 11.18
C LEU A 116 9.89 -8.00 11.79
N PRO A 117 11.06 -7.48 12.18
CA PRO A 117 11.20 -6.12 12.68
C PRO A 117 10.99 -5.08 11.55
N ILE A 118 10.77 -3.81 11.93
CA ILE A 118 10.50 -2.69 11.02
C ILE A 118 11.54 -2.61 9.89
N GLU A 119 12.83 -2.74 10.22
CA GLU A 119 13.94 -2.58 9.29
C GLU A 119 13.91 -3.65 8.18
N GLU A 120 13.54 -4.88 8.51
CA GLU A 120 13.44 -5.96 7.54
C GLU A 120 12.23 -5.78 6.61
N ARG A 121 11.09 -5.33 7.16
CA ARG A 121 9.91 -5.01 6.35
C ARG A 121 10.16 -3.83 5.43
N ALA A 122 10.85 -2.78 5.90
CA ALA A 122 11.26 -1.64 5.08
C ALA A 122 12.21 -2.08 3.94
N LYS A 123 13.18 -2.97 4.21
CA LYS A 123 14.05 -3.56 3.17
C LYS A 123 13.28 -4.34 2.12
N LEU A 124 12.19 -5.02 2.50
CA LEU A 124 11.29 -5.72 1.58
C LEU A 124 10.47 -4.78 0.71
N GLY A 125 10.39 -3.50 1.07
CA GLY A 125 9.70 -2.46 0.31
C GLY A 125 8.36 -2.04 0.91
N VAL A 126 8.11 -2.27 2.20
CA VAL A 126 6.96 -1.71 2.93
C VAL A 126 7.34 -0.33 3.44
N ALA A 127 6.47 0.67 3.24
CA ALA A 127 6.63 2.03 3.75
C ALA A 127 5.36 2.52 4.44
N LEU A 128 5.51 3.46 5.38
CA LEU A 128 4.43 4.10 6.10
C LEU A 128 4.63 5.61 6.11
N ALA A 129 3.63 6.34 5.65
CA ALA A 129 3.50 7.78 5.85
C ALA A 129 2.64 8.05 7.08
N PHE A 130 3.16 8.84 8.00
CA PHE A 130 2.54 9.11 9.29
C PHE A 130 1.51 10.24 9.23
N GLN A 131 0.51 10.17 10.07
CA GLN A 131 -0.40 11.31 10.29
C GLN A 131 0.39 12.57 10.70
N ASN A 132 1.35 12.41 11.62
CA ASN A 132 2.22 13.47 12.11
C ASN A 132 3.68 13.02 12.04
N PRO A 133 4.40 13.32 10.94
CA PRO A 133 5.79 12.92 10.81
C PRO A 133 6.67 13.62 11.86
N PRO A 134 7.56 12.88 12.54
CA PRO A 134 8.40 13.42 13.59
C PRO A 134 9.44 14.40 13.08
N ALA A 135 9.84 15.36 13.93
CA ALA A 135 11.00 16.20 13.67
C ALA A 135 12.29 15.46 14.08
N VAL A 136 13.30 15.48 13.21
CA VAL A 136 14.60 14.83 13.45
C VAL A 136 15.69 15.88 13.51
N LYS A 137 16.11 16.24 14.72
CA LYS A 137 17.20 17.22 14.94
C LYS A 137 18.55 16.62 14.52
N GLY A 138 19.45 17.48 14.04
CA GLY A 138 20.80 17.09 13.65
C GLY A 138 20.92 16.39 12.28
N VAL A 139 19.80 16.15 11.59
CA VAL A 139 19.79 15.50 10.27
C VAL A 139 19.20 16.43 9.23
N LYS A 140 20.01 16.91 8.28
CA LYS A 140 19.53 17.69 7.14
C LYS A 140 18.72 16.81 6.20
N LEU A 141 17.64 17.38 5.62
CA LEU A 141 16.78 16.66 4.67
C LEU A 141 17.58 16.16 3.47
N SER A 142 18.46 16.99 2.89
CA SER A 142 19.33 16.60 1.76
C SER A 142 20.19 15.36 2.07
N ASN A 143 20.73 15.26 3.28
CA ASN A 143 21.54 14.11 3.69
C ASN A 143 20.69 12.86 3.88
N LEU A 144 19.48 12.99 4.46
CA LEU A 144 18.55 11.88 4.59
C LEU A 144 18.17 11.35 3.21
N LEU A 145 17.71 12.20 2.30
CA LEU A 145 17.30 11.81 0.96
C LEU A 145 18.41 11.09 0.19
N LYS A 146 19.66 11.62 0.21
CA LYS A 146 20.82 10.94 -0.41
C LYS A 146 21.06 9.54 0.13
N ARG A 147 20.76 9.31 1.42
CA ARG A 147 21.01 8.02 2.08
C ARG A 147 19.91 6.99 1.85
N ILE A 148 18.65 7.44 1.74
CA ILE A 148 17.49 6.53 1.59
C ILE A 148 17.12 6.28 0.13
N SER A 149 17.54 7.16 -0.80
CA SER A 149 17.21 7.03 -2.22
C SER A 149 17.78 5.76 -2.80
N ARG A 150 16.91 4.93 -3.35
CA ARG A 150 17.26 3.71 -4.08
C ARG A 150 17.51 3.97 -5.58
N GLN A 151 17.04 5.12 -6.09
CA GLN A 151 17.20 5.58 -7.46
C GLN A 151 17.56 7.06 -7.47
N PRO A 152 18.22 7.57 -8.52
CA PRO A 152 18.40 9.00 -8.69
C PRO A 152 17.03 9.69 -8.74
N ILE A 153 16.81 10.67 -7.87
CA ILE A 153 15.60 11.49 -7.83
C ILE A 153 15.98 12.89 -8.26
N ASP A 154 15.28 13.43 -9.24
CA ASP A 154 15.34 14.87 -9.49
C ASP A 154 14.40 15.58 -8.50
N LEU A 155 14.99 16.24 -7.52
CA LEU A 155 14.23 16.99 -6.52
C LEU A 155 13.44 18.16 -7.13
N LYS A 156 13.69 18.50 -8.40
CA LYS A 156 12.93 19.52 -9.13
C LYS A 156 11.51 19.05 -9.49
N ASP A 157 11.30 17.74 -9.55
CA ASP A 157 9.97 17.15 -9.84
C ASP A 157 9.03 17.24 -8.63
N PHE A 158 9.57 17.59 -7.45
CA PHE A 158 8.76 17.78 -6.25
C PHE A 158 8.52 19.27 -6.00
N PRO A 159 7.29 19.64 -5.63
CA PRO A 159 6.95 21.01 -5.24
C PRO A 159 7.49 21.36 -3.84
N LEU A 160 8.73 20.97 -3.57
CA LEU A 160 9.42 21.21 -2.32
C LEU A 160 10.30 22.44 -2.46
N ASP A 161 10.15 23.39 -1.53
CA ASP A 161 11.08 24.52 -1.46
C ASP A 161 12.50 24.00 -1.22
N HIS A 162 13.40 24.31 -2.17
CA HIS A 162 14.79 23.87 -2.11
C HIS A 162 15.52 24.34 -0.84
N SER A 163 15.07 25.43 -0.21
CA SER A 163 15.59 25.91 1.08
C SER A 163 15.40 24.89 2.20
N LEU A 164 14.37 24.03 2.11
CA LEU A 164 14.10 22.97 3.09
C LEU A 164 15.15 21.86 3.06
N LEU A 165 15.83 21.65 1.93
CA LEU A 165 16.86 20.62 1.78
C LEU A 165 18.05 20.81 2.74
N GLU A 166 18.37 22.05 3.06
CA GLU A 166 19.47 22.40 3.96
C GLU A 166 19.04 22.49 5.43
N ARG A 167 17.73 22.36 5.71
CA ARG A 167 17.18 22.37 7.06
C ARG A 167 17.11 20.97 7.65
N GLU A 168 17.01 20.89 8.96
CA GLU A 168 16.78 19.64 9.69
C GLU A 168 15.38 19.12 9.40
N VAL A 169 15.24 17.80 9.25
CA VAL A 169 13.98 17.12 8.85
C VAL A 169 12.83 17.52 9.78
N ASN A 170 11.81 18.15 9.21
CA ASN A 170 10.57 18.57 9.87
C ASN A 170 10.73 19.60 11.02
N VAL A 171 11.92 20.12 11.28
CA VAL A 171 12.15 21.11 12.33
C VAL A 171 11.70 22.50 11.86
N GLY A 172 10.61 23.01 12.47
CA GLY A 172 10.03 24.31 12.14
C GLY A 172 9.35 24.34 10.75
N PHE A 173 9.03 23.19 10.18
CA PHE A 173 8.25 23.10 8.93
C PHE A 173 6.76 23.36 9.24
N SER A 174 6.07 24.03 8.32
CA SER A 174 4.61 24.13 8.31
C SER A 174 3.96 22.74 8.13
N GLY A 175 2.66 22.64 8.32
CA GLY A 175 1.92 21.38 8.12
C GLY A 175 2.06 20.85 6.69
N GLY A 176 1.90 21.72 5.68
CA GLY A 176 2.04 21.37 4.27
C GLY A 176 3.47 20.96 3.91
N GLU A 177 4.49 21.76 4.32
CA GLU A 177 5.90 21.43 4.09
C GLU A 177 6.29 20.05 4.68
N ARG A 178 5.79 19.72 5.88
CA ARG A 178 6.03 18.40 6.49
C ARG A 178 5.45 17.27 5.66
N LYS A 179 4.24 17.43 5.11
CA LYS A 179 3.60 16.42 4.26
C LYS A 179 4.34 16.24 2.94
N LEU A 180 4.73 17.33 2.27
CA LEU A 180 5.53 17.27 1.04
C LEU A 180 6.91 16.66 1.30
N CYS A 181 7.56 17.04 2.41
CA CYS A 181 8.83 16.45 2.83
C CYS A 181 8.72 14.94 3.07
N GLU A 182 7.67 14.48 3.76
CA GLU A 182 7.41 13.05 3.98
C GLU A 182 7.14 12.32 2.66
N MET A 183 6.34 12.90 1.77
CA MET A 183 6.08 12.33 0.46
C MET A 183 7.36 12.19 -0.38
N THR A 184 8.22 13.21 -0.37
CA THR A 184 9.53 13.13 -1.02
C THR A 184 10.37 11.98 -0.47
N GLN A 185 10.36 11.76 0.85
CA GLN A 185 11.04 10.61 1.46
C GLN A 185 10.45 9.28 1.02
N ILE A 186 9.12 9.13 1.01
CA ILE A 186 8.42 7.91 0.56
C ILE A 186 8.78 7.58 -0.89
N VAL A 187 8.69 8.55 -1.80
CA VAL A 187 9.03 8.34 -3.22
C VAL A 187 10.51 7.97 -3.37
N SER A 188 11.40 8.60 -2.58
CA SER A 188 12.85 8.29 -2.57
C SER A 188 13.15 6.85 -2.18
N LEU A 189 12.33 6.24 -1.33
CA LEU A 189 12.46 4.84 -0.93
C LEU A 189 12.08 3.86 -2.05
N ASN A 190 11.38 4.31 -3.09
CA ASN A 190 10.83 3.46 -4.16
C ASN A 190 10.18 2.17 -3.58
N PRO A 191 9.13 2.30 -2.78
CA PRO A 191 8.53 1.18 -2.07
C PRO A 191 7.66 0.34 -3.01
N ALA A 192 7.47 -0.94 -2.67
CA ALA A 192 6.51 -1.80 -3.35
C ALA A 192 5.09 -1.65 -2.78
N PHE A 193 5.00 -1.25 -1.52
CA PHE A 193 3.74 -1.06 -0.80
C PHE A 193 3.84 0.11 0.17
N VAL A 194 2.86 1.01 0.13
CA VAL A 194 2.80 2.17 1.01
C VAL A 194 1.49 2.18 1.78
N ILE A 195 1.58 2.47 3.07
CA ILE A 195 0.45 2.76 3.93
C ILE A 195 0.42 4.27 4.17
N PHE A 196 -0.70 4.91 3.87
CA PHE A 196 -0.96 6.31 4.18
C PHE A 196 -1.91 6.41 5.37
N ASP A 197 -1.42 6.84 6.53
CA ASP A 197 -2.24 6.99 7.75
C ASP A 197 -2.69 8.45 7.90
N GLU A 198 -3.91 8.75 7.43
CA GLU A 198 -4.59 10.06 7.52
C GLU A 198 -3.72 11.24 7.03
N ILE A 199 -3.00 11.04 5.90
CA ILE A 199 -2.11 12.07 5.35
C ILE A 199 -2.84 13.32 4.85
N ASP A 200 -4.15 13.22 4.62
CA ASP A 200 -5.06 14.31 4.21
C ASP A 200 -5.50 15.21 5.38
N ALA A 201 -5.13 14.85 6.62
CA ALA A 201 -5.52 15.63 7.79
C ALA A 201 -4.84 17.01 7.79
N GLY A 202 -5.68 18.07 7.89
CA GLY A 202 -5.20 19.46 7.98
C GLY A 202 -4.74 20.09 6.67
N LEU A 203 -4.87 19.41 5.53
CA LEU A 203 -4.62 19.99 4.21
C LEU A 203 -5.87 20.71 3.68
N ASP A 204 -5.66 21.83 3.01
CA ASP A 204 -6.64 22.46 2.15
C ASP A 204 -6.77 21.71 0.80
N ILE A 205 -7.72 22.08 -0.02
CA ILE A 205 -8.01 21.39 -1.28
C ILE A 205 -6.84 21.46 -2.25
N MET A 206 -6.15 22.59 -2.36
CA MET A 206 -5.04 22.77 -3.30
C MET A 206 -3.83 21.89 -2.91
N ASN A 207 -3.47 21.89 -1.63
CA ASN A 207 -2.40 21.02 -1.12
C ASN A 207 -2.77 19.53 -1.23
N LEU A 208 -4.06 19.19 -1.12
CA LEU A 208 -4.55 17.83 -1.29
C LEU A 208 -4.44 17.38 -2.76
N GLU A 209 -4.81 18.22 -3.72
CA GLU A 209 -4.66 17.94 -5.16
C GLU A 209 -3.20 17.73 -5.54
N GLU A 210 -2.30 18.60 -5.04
CA GLU A 210 -0.87 18.47 -5.29
C GLU A 210 -0.30 17.16 -4.70
N LEU A 211 -0.67 16.84 -3.47
CA LEU A 211 -0.26 15.59 -2.81
C LEU A 211 -0.75 14.37 -3.60
N THR A 212 -2.00 14.37 -4.02
CA THR A 212 -2.58 13.25 -4.79
C THR A 212 -1.93 13.11 -6.16
N ARG A 213 -1.57 14.21 -6.82
CA ARG A 213 -0.82 14.18 -8.08
C ARG A 213 0.55 13.54 -7.90
N ILE A 214 1.28 13.90 -6.84
CA ILE A 214 2.57 13.26 -6.53
C ILE A 214 2.40 11.75 -6.32
N ILE A 215 1.36 11.33 -5.60
CA ILE A 215 1.05 9.91 -5.36
C ILE A 215 0.76 9.20 -6.68
N GLN A 216 -0.06 9.77 -7.55
CA GLN A 216 -0.40 9.19 -8.85
C GLN A 216 0.84 9.03 -9.72
N ASP A 217 1.60 10.12 -9.91
CA ASP A 217 2.72 10.17 -10.85
C ASP A 217 3.91 9.31 -10.40
N ASN A 218 4.18 9.23 -9.09
CA ASN A 218 5.39 8.60 -8.58
C ASN A 218 5.17 7.22 -7.95
N LEU A 219 3.95 6.89 -7.55
CA LEU A 219 3.66 5.62 -6.89
C LEU A 219 2.69 4.75 -7.71
N ILE A 220 1.49 5.25 -8.02
CA ILE A 220 0.46 4.46 -8.71
C ILE A 220 0.90 4.11 -10.14
N ASN A 221 1.40 5.07 -10.90
CA ASN A 221 1.89 4.84 -12.26
C ASN A 221 3.15 3.94 -12.32
N ASN A 222 3.79 3.68 -11.17
CA ASN A 222 4.91 2.76 -11.00
C ASN A 222 4.52 1.42 -10.34
N ASP A 223 3.23 1.04 -10.41
CA ASP A 223 2.70 -0.22 -9.89
C ASP A 223 2.89 -0.41 -8.37
N THR A 224 3.08 0.66 -7.60
CA THR A 224 3.12 0.60 -6.14
C THR A 224 1.73 0.34 -5.60
N SER A 225 1.59 -0.69 -4.74
CA SER A 225 0.31 -0.95 -4.06
C SER A 225 0.13 -0.02 -2.86
N LEU A 226 -1.10 0.43 -2.62
CA LEU A 226 -1.39 1.41 -1.58
C LEU A 226 -2.50 0.94 -0.63
N LEU A 227 -2.32 1.25 0.66
CA LEU A 227 -3.40 1.22 1.65
C LEU A 227 -3.61 2.64 2.19
N LEU A 228 -4.69 3.27 1.76
CA LEU A 228 -5.09 4.61 2.18
C LEU A 228 -6.01 4.53 3.38
N ILE A 229 -5.56 4.96 4.55
CA ILE A 229 -6.38 5.10 5.76
C ILE A 229 -6.87 6.54 5.82
N THR A 230 -8.18 6.74 5.80
CA THR A 230 -8.79 8.06 5.91
C THR A 230 -10.19 7.98 6.53
N HIS A 231 -10.61 9.05 7.15
CA HIS A 231 -11.99 9.28 7.57
C HIS A 231 -12.69 10.35 6.71
N ARG A 232 -12.01 10.86 5.67
CA ARG A 232 -12.47 11.90 4.75
C ARG A 232 -12.57 11.37 3.32
N GLY A 233 -13.63 11.71 2.61
CA GLY A 233 -13.87 11.23 1.25
C GLY A 233 -13.08 11.95 0.15
N ASN A 234 -12.41 13.07 0.46
CA ASN A 234 -11.78 13.89 -0.57
C ASN A 234 -10.67 13.13 -1.30
N MET A 235 -9.77 12.45 -0.58
CA MET A 235 -8.73 11.63 -1.22
C MET A 235 -9.27 10.49 -2.05
N LEU A 236 -10.43 9.92 -1.65
CA LEU A 236 -11.05 8.82 -2.42
C LEU A 236 -11.49 9.27 -3.82
N GLN A 237 -11.89 10.55 -3.96
CA GLN A 237 -12.30 11.10 -5.25
C GLN A 237 -11.14 11.30 -6.21
N PHE A 238 -9.96 11.63 -5.68
CA PHE A 238 -8.75 11.83 -6.47
C PHE A 238 -8.02 10.53 -6.80
N LEU A 239 -7.94 9.60 -5.84
CA LEU A 239 -7.16 8.36 -5.99
C LEU A 239 -7.98 7.17 -6.50
N GLU A 240 -9.32 7.26 -6.50
CA GLU A 240 -10.26 6.25 -7.00
C GLU A 240 -9.87 4.81 -6.62
N PRO A 241 -9.90 4.43 -5.33
CA PRO A 241 -9.40 3.14 -4.89
C PRO A 241 -10.15 1.97 -5.54
N ASN A 242 -9.43 0.89 -5.84
CA ASN A 242 -9.98 -0.35 -6.39
C ASN A 242 -10.94 -1.03 -5.42
N VAL A 243 -10.65 -0.94 -4.12
CA VAL A 243 -11.47 -1.52 -3.06
C VAL A 243 -11.53 -0.56 -1.87
N ALA A 244 -12.70 -0.42 -1.27
CA ALA A 244 -12.86 0.24 0.03
C ALA A 244 -13.31 -0.75 1.10
N HIS A 245 -12.63 -0.71 2.23
CA HIS A 245 -12.93 -1.48 3.43
C HIS A 245 -13.46 -0.57 4.52
N VAL A 246 -14.37 -1.07 5.35
CA VAL A 246 -14.85 -0.36 6.53
C VAL A 246 -14.46 -1.13 7.78
N MET A 247 -13.73 -0.47 8.67
CA MET A 247 -13.28 -1.03 9.95
C MET A 247 -14.06 -0.46 11.11
N LEU A 248 -14.63 -1.34 11.96
CA LEU A 248 -15.33 -1.00 13.18
C LEU A 248 -14.87 -1.91 14.32
N ASN A 249 -14.52 -1.32 15.46
CA ASN A 249 -14.18 -2.06 16.68
C ASN A 249 -13.11 -3.15 16.51
N GLY A 250 -12.14 -2.91 15.62
CA GLY A 250 -11.03 -3.82 15.33
C GLY A 250 -11.33 -4.89 14.30
N GLU A 251 -12.45 -4.82 13.59
CA GLU A 251 -12.88 -5.78 12.56
C GLU A 251 -13.14 -5.08 11.22
N ILE A 252 -12.85 -5.71 10.09
CA ILE A 252 -13.31 -5.28 8.77
C ILE A 252 -14.73 -5.81 8.59
N VAL A 253 -15.73 -4.91 8.60
CA VAL A 253 -17.15 -5.26 8.56
C VAL A 253 -17.76 -5.20 7.17
N CYS A 254 -17.10 -4.52 6.23
CA CYS A 254 -17.55 -4.36 4.84
C CYS A 254 -16.34 -4.18 3.94
N SER A 255 -16.41 -4.77 2.74
CA SER A 255 -15.46 -4.55 1.65
C SER A 255 -16.22 -4.43 0.33
N SER A 256 -15.85 -3.48 -0.53
CA SER A 256 -16.54 -3.25 -1.80
C SER A 256 -15.56 -2.78 -2.88
N ARG A 257 -15.66 -3.34 -4.09
CA ARG A 257 -14.91 -2.88 -5.27
C ARG A 257 -15.45 -1.53 -5.81
N ASP A 258 -16.66 -1.14 -5.46
CA ASP A 258 -17.17 0.20 -5.67
C ASP A 258 -17.07 1.01 -4.37
N TRP A 259 -15.98 1.75 -4.21
CA TRP A 259 -15.72 2.58 -3.03
C TRP A 259 -16.82 3.61 -2.73
N ARG A 260 -17.59 4.01 -3.74
CA ARG A 260 -18.66 5.00 -3.61
C ARG A 260 -19.85 4.46 -2.80
N LYS A 261 -20.07 3.14 -2.82
CA LYS A 261 -21.17 2.50 -2.06
C LYS A 261 -20.97 2.63 -0.55
N PRO A 262 -19.89 2.10 0.08
CA PRO A 262 -19.68 2.27 1.51
C PRO A 262 -19.57 3.75 1.89
N TRP A 263 -18.93 4.58 1.08
CA TRP A 263 -18.83 6.01 1.35
C TRP A 263 -20.19 6.72 1.39
N LYS A 264 -21.07 6.48 0.43
CA LYS A 264 -22.45 7.01 0.44
C LYS A 264 -23.25 6.51 1.64
N THR A 265 -23.06 5.24 2.03
CA THR A 265 -23.73 4.66 3.20
C THR A 265 -23.27 5.35 4.48
N ILE A 266 -21.96 5.58 4.63
CA ILE A 266 -21.37 6.27 5.78
C ILE A 266 -21.90 7.71 5.89
N LEU A 267 -21.95 8.44 4.79
CA LEU A 267 -22.44 9.82 4.77
C LEU A 267 -23.92 9.95 5.14
N ARG A 268 -24.75 8.97 4.76
CA ARG A 268 -26.20 9.03 4.99
C ARG A 268 -26.63 8.44 6.33
N PHE A 269 -25.99 7.38 6.76
CA PHE A 269 -26.48 6.54 7.87
C PHE A 269 -25.43 6.27 8.95
N GLY A 270 -24.20 6.77 8.76
CA GLY A 270 -23.07 6.50 9.65
C GLY A 270 -22.44 5.13 9.44
N TYR A 271 -21.35 4.88 10.15
CA TYR A 271 -20.52 3.68 9.98
C TYR A 271 -21.21 2.38 10.38
N GLU A 272 -22.04 2.39 11.44
CA GLU A 272 -22.71 1.18 11.95
C GLU A 272 -23.61 0.51 10.92
N LYS A 273 -24.18 1.28 9.98
CA LYS A 273 -24.99 0.73 8.91
C LYS A 273 -24.23 -0.20 7.98
N CYS A 274 -22.91 -0.03 7.89
CA CYS A 274 -22.05 -0.91 7.07
C CYS A 274 -21.99 -2.34 7.61
N ARG A 275 -22.32 -2.61 8.89
CA ARG A 275 -22.45 -3.98 9.45
C ARG A 275 -23.60 -4.77 8.81
N GLU A 276 -24.61 -4.08 8.38
CA GLU A 276 -25.80 -4.70 7.75
C GLU A 276 -25.61 -4.95 6.25
N CYS A 277 -24.49 -4.46 5.69
CA CYS A 277 -24.20 -4.63 4.27
C CYS A 277 -23.97 -6.11 3.95
N LYS A 278 -24.66 -6.61 2.93
CA LYS A 278 -24.54 -8.03 2.49
C LYS A 278 -23.22 -8.30 1.73
N GLU A 279 -22.50 -7.27 1.31
CA GLU A 279 -21.20 -7.37 0.61
C GLU A 279 -20.06 -7.60 1.61
N ARG A 280 -20.13 -8.70 2.41
CA ARG A 280 -19.10 -9.02 3.40
C ARG A 280 -17.88 -9.71 2.82
N GLU A 281 -18.01 -10.28 1.63
CA GLU A 281 -16.95 -11.02 0.96
C GLU A 281 -16.82 -10.50 -0.47
N LEU A 282 -15.61 -10.07 -0.84
CA LEU A 282 -15.26 -10.00 -2.25
C LEU A 282 -15.23 -11.45 -2.73
N PRO A 283 -15.97 -11.84 -3.80
CA PRO A 283 -15.85 -13.19 -4.33
C PRO A 283 -14.37 -13.44 -4.62
N SER A 284 -13.87 -14.57 -4.12
CA SER A 284 -12.59 -15.13 -4.54
C SER A 284 -12.76 -15.54 -6.00
N ASP A 285 -12.26 -14.70 -6.92
CA ASP A 285 -12.15 -15.07 -8.33
C ASP A 285 -11.13 -16.20 -8.54
#